data_4f35837b46a143c468ba13897f08d6db
#
_entry.id   4f35837b46a143c468ba13897f08d6db
#
_cell.length_a   1.000
_cell.length_b   1.000
_cell.length_c   1.000
_cell.angle_alpha   90.00
_cell.angle_beta   90.00
_cell.angle_gamma   90.00
#
_symmetry.space_group_name_H-M   'P 1'
#
loop_
_entity.id
_entity.type
_entity.pdbx_description
1 polymer ?
#
loop_
_entity_poly.entity_id
_entity_poly.type
_entity_poly.pdbx_seq_one_letter_code
_entity_poly.pdbx_strand_id
1 'polypeptide(L)'
;MARQKHSMDGNTAAAHVAYAYTEVAGIYPITPSSPMADYVDQWSAAGRKNIFGSTVKVVEMESEAGAAGTVHGSLGVGALTTTFTASQGLLLMIPNMYKIAGEQLPCVFDVSARTVSSHALNIFGDHSDVYACRQTGFAMLCETNPQEVMDLSPVAHCAALEGKTPFLNFFDGFRTSHEIQKIEEWDYEDLKDMCPMDAVEEFRAHALNPNHPSARGSHENGDIFFQHREACNSVYDALPAVVEKYMNKVNEKLGTNYGLFNYYGAPDAERVIIAMGSVNDVVEEVIDYLTAKG
;
A
#
# COMPACT_ATOMS: atom_id res chain seq x y z
N MET A 1 16.13 -12.17 16.56
CA MET A 1 15.45 -12.29 17.88
C MET A 1 13.97 -12.58 17.60
N ALA A 2 13.24 -13.19 18.52
CA ALA A 2 11.79 -13.35 18.32
C ALA A 2 11.14 -11.94 18.29
N ARG A 3 10.28 -11.69 17.30
CA ARG A 3 9.51 -10.44 17.19
C ARG A 3 8.65 -10.24 18.43
N GLN A 4 8.44 -8.99 18.82
CA GLN A 4 7.54 -8.68 19.92
C GLN A 4 6.10 -8.85 19.47
N LYS A 5 5.24 -9.34 20.39
CA LYS A 5 3.81 -9.50 20.12
C LYS A 5 3.01 -8.38 20.78
N HIS A 6 2.23 -7.67 19.97
CA HIS A 6 1.37 -6.60 20.42
C HIS A 6 -0.08 -6.87 19.99
N SER A 7 -1.04 -6.41 20.80
CA SER A 7 -2.45 -6.42 20.40
C SER A 7 -2.74 -5.14 19.64
N MET A 8 -3.08 -5.27 18.36
CA MET A 8 -3.40 -4.13 17.49
C MET A 8 -4.36 -4.54 16.37
N ASP A 9 -4.96 -3.55 15.75
CA ASP A 9 -5.80 -3.73 14.57
C ASP A 9 -5.02 -3.52 13.26
N GLY A 10 -5.68 -3.76 12.12
CA GLY A 10 -5.07 -3.61 10.80
C GLY A 10 -4.65 -2.16 10.50
N ASN A 11 -5.42 -1.17 10.93
CA ASN A 11 -5.05 0.24 10.77
C ASN A 11 -3.74 0.57 11.51
N THR A 12 -3.59 0.09 12.74
CA THR A 12 -2.38 0.30 13.53
C THR A 12 -1.18 -0.41 12.88
N ALA A 13 -1.38 -1.62 12.38
CA ALA A 13 -0.36 -2.39 11.69
C ALA A 13 0.13 -1.68 10.41
N ALA A 14 -0.79 -1.23 9.55
CA ALA A 14 -0.47 -0.47 8.34
C ALA A 14 0.24 0.84 8.67
N ALA A 15 -0.28 1.62 9.62
CA ALA A 15 0.33 2.87 10.05
C ALA A 15 1.77 2.68 10.58
N HIS A 16 2.02 1.60 11.33
CA HIS A 16 3.35 1.28 11.85
C HIS A 16 4.38 1.11 10.72
N VAL A 17 4.02 0.32 9.71
CA VAL A 17 4.88 0.08 8.54
C VAL A 17 5.01 1.33 7.67
N ALA A 18 3.89 1.97 7.36
CA ALA A 18 3.89 3.19 6.55
C ALA A 18 4.76 4.28 7.17
N TYR A 19 4.68 4.47 8.51
CA TYR A 19 5.53 5.44 9.21
C TYR A 19 7.02 5.18 9.00
N ALA A 20 7.43 3.91 8.98
CA ALA A 20 8.83 3.54 8.78
C ALA A 20 9.39 4.02 7.43
N TYR A 21 8.61 3.92 6.36
CA TYR A 21 9.04 4.22 4.99
C TYR A 21 8.66 5.62 4.49
N THR A 22 8.00 6.43 5.32
CA THR A 22 7.41 7.71 4.92
C THR A 22 8.18 8.91 5.50
N GLU A 23 8.36 9.95 4.69
CA GLU A 23 8.90 11.25 5.11
C GLU A 23 7.78 12.31 5.20
N VAL A 24 6.78 12.21 4.32
CA VAL A 24 5.60 13.10 4.30
C VAL A 24 4.33 12.25 4.23
N ALA A 25 3.37 12.52 5.07
CA ALA A 25 2.01 11.98 4.99
C ALA A 25 1.04 13.10 4.59
N GLY A 26 0.47 12.99 3.39
CA GLY A 26 -0.60 13.90 2.94
C GLY A 26 -1.94 13.28 3.28
N ILE A 27 -2.71 13.89 4.20
CA ILE A 27 -3.89 13.25 4.76
C ILE A 27 -5.16 14.10 4.61
N TYR A 28 -6.29 13.42 4.55
CA TYR A 28 -7.62 13.93 4.85
C TYR A 28 -8.44 12.75 5.40
N PRO A 29 -8.65 12.70 6.72
CA PRO A 29 -9.20 11.51 7.38
C PRO A 29 -10.60 11.13 6.90
N ILE A 30 -10.81 9.84 6.64
CA ILE A 30 -12.09 9.26 6.27
C ILE A 30 -12.26 7.88 6.94
N THR A 31 -13.44 7.61 7.50
CA THR A 31 -13.78 6.30 8.09
C THR A 31 -13.82 5.20 7.01
N PRO A 32 -13.20 4.00 7.22
CA PRO A 32 -12.56 3.51 8.44
C PRO A 32 -11.03 3.68 8.51
N SER A 33 -10.42 4.44 7.59
CA SER A 33 -8.96 4.62 7.52
C SER A 33 -8.40 5.70 8.45
N SER A 34 -9.26 6.54 9.05
CA SER A 34 -8.84 7.67 9.90
C SER A 34 -7.81 7.30 10.97
N PRO A 35 -7.92 6.14 11.68
CA PRO A 35 -6.95 5.80 12.71
C PRO A 35 -5.51 5.69 12.21
N MET A 36 -5.27 5.33 10.94
CA MET A 36 -3.92 5.32 10.37
C MET A 36 -3.29 6.71 10.39
N ALA A 37 -4.04 7.71 9.92
CA ALA A 37 -3.60 9.10 9.93
C ALA A 37 -3.39 9.63 11.35
N ASP A 38 -4.31 9.30 12.26
CA ASP A 38 -4.25 9.70 13.67
C ASP A 38 -3.00 9.15 14.35
N TYR A 39 -2.65 7.88 14.14
CA TYR A 39 -1.43 7.28 14.70
C TYR A 39 -0.17 7.92 14.13
N VAL A 40 -0.12 8.13 12.81
CA VAL A 40 1.05 8.77 12.18
C VAL A 40 1.26 10.17 12.72
N ASP A 41 0.20 10.96 12.91
CA ASP A 41 0.27 12.29 13.50
C ASP A 41 0.73 12.26 14.95
N GLN A 42 0.16 11.39 15.80
CA GLN A 42 0.56 11.19 17.18
C GLN A 42 2.04 10.80 17.31
N TRP A 43 2.50 9.85 16.50
CA TRP A 43 3.90 9.40 16.53
C TRP A 43 4.86 10.48 16.05
N SER A 44 4.45 11.26 15.05
CA SER A 44 5.21 12.43 14.58
C SER A 44 5.34 13.48 15.68
N ALA A 45 4.23 13.83 16.32
CA ALA A 45 4.20 14.79 17.45
C ALA A 45 5.05 14.29 18.65
N ALA A 46 5.08 12.98 18.89
CA ALA A 46 5.93 12.35 19.90
C ALA A 46 7.43 12.28 19.52
N GLY A 47 7.79 12.67 18.29
CA GLY A 47 9.19 12.69 17.84
C GLY A 47 9.71 11.32 17.39
N ARG A 48 8.85 10.33 17.14
CA ARG A 48 9.24 9.01 16.62
C ARG A 48 10.01 9.18 15.31
N LYS A 49 11.07 8.41 15.13
CA LYS A 49 11.88 8.44 13.91
C LYS A 49 11.48 7.31 12.96
N ASN A 50 11.42 7.63 11.67
CA ASN A 50 11.33 6.65 10.59
C ASN A 50 12.70 5.98 10.35
N ILE A 51 12.78 5.05 9.41
CA ILE A 51 14.05 4.34 9.10
C ILE A 51 15.13 5.26 8.50
N PHE A 52 14.77 6.45 8.06
CA PHE A 52 15.69 7.47 7.53
C PHE A 52 16.19 8.43 8.62
N GLY A 53 15.73 8.28 9.88
CA GLY A 53 16.15 9.08 11.02
C GLY A 53 15.42 10.42 11.17
N SER A 54 14.34 10.67 10.42
CA SER A 54 13.51 11.86 10.52
C SER A 54 12.13 11.55 11.11
N THR A 55 11.43 12.55 11.62
CA THR A 55 10.00 12.47 11.93
C THR A 55 9.20 12.65 10.65
N VAL A 56 8.08 11.95 10.52
CA VAL A 56 7.17 12.13 9.39
C VAL A 56 6.53 13.51 9.45
N LYS A 57 6.54 14.24 8.35
CA LYS A 57 5.80 15.50 8.24
C LYS A 57 4.36 15.21 7.84
N VAL A 58 3.43 15.43 8.75
CA VAL A 58 2.00 15.26 8.47
C VAL A 58 1.43 16.57 7.91
N VAL A 59 0.68 16.48 6.82
CA VAL A 59 0.02 17.62 6.16
C VAL A 59 -1.44 17.27 5.95
N GLU A 60 -2.32 17.83 6.77
CA GLU A 60 -3.75 17.70 6.60
C GLU A 60 -4.27 18.71 5.60
N MET A 61 -5.08 18.24 4.65
CA MET A 61 -5.60 19.02 3.53
C MET A 61 -7.10 19.26 3.69
N GLU A 62 -7.70 20.00 2.76
CA GLU A 62 -9.14 20.31 2.76
C GLU A 62 -10.01 19.26 2.04
N SER A 63 -9.37 18.28 1.38
CA SER A 63 -10.02 17.16 0.72
C SER A 63 -9.01 16.08 0.33
N GLU A 64 -9.50 14.88 0.01
CA GLU A 64 -8.67 13.79 -0.47
C GLU A 64 -7.97 14.13 -1.80
N ALA A 65 -8.62 14.90 -2.69
CA ALA A 65 -7.97 15.40 -3.90
C ALA A 65 -6.77 16.30 -3.57
N GLY A 66 -6.88 17.14 -2.52
CA GLY A 66 -5.78 17.93 -2.00
C GLY A 66 -4.68 17.08 -1.39
N ALA A 67 -5.04 16.04 -0.62
CA ALA A 67 -4.08 15.08 -0.07
C ALA A 67 -3.29 14.38 -1.18
N ALA A 68 -3.97 13.89 -2.23
CA ALA A 68 -3.32 13.27 -3.38
C ALA A 68 -2.42 14.27 -4.16
N GLY A 69 -2.83 15.54 -4.24
CA GLY A 69 -2.01 16.62 -4.80
C GLY A 69 -0.73 16.86 -3.98
N THR A 70 -0.83 16.80 -2.65
CA THR A 70 0.31 16.89 -1.74
C THR A 70 1.25 15.70 -1.93
N VAL A 71 0.71 14.48 -2.04
CA VAL A 71 1.51 13.27 -2.33
C VAL A 71 2.26 13.46 -3.64
N HIS A 72 1.58 13.80 -4.73
CA HIS A 72 2.20 14.00 -6.04
C HIS A 72 3.31 15.07 -6.00
N GLY A 73 3.04 16.23 -5.40
CA GLY A 73 4.01 17.31 -5.31
C GLY A 73 5.23 16.97 -4.45
N SER A 74 5.03 16.29 -3.33
CA SER A 74 6.12 15.85 -2.44
C SER A 74 6.99 14.79 -3.11
N LEU A 75 6.40 13.82 -3.79
CA LEU A 75 7.15 12.83 -4.58
C LEU A 75 7.97 13.50 -5.68
N GLY A 76 7.38 14.48 -6.37
CA GLY A 76 8.07 15.24 -7.43
C GLY A 76 9.36 15.93 -6.96
N VAL A 77 9.45 16.32 -5.70
CA VAL A 77 10.66 16.91 -5.10
C VAL A 77 11.50 15.93 -4.28
N GLY A 78 11.22 14.62 -4.40
CA GLY A 78 12.07 13.55 -3.87
C GLY A 78 11.79 13.16 -2.41
N ALA A 79 10.65 13.54 -1.84
CA ALA A 79 10.22 13.09 -0.52
C ALA A 79 9.34 11.84 -0.64
N LEU A 80 9.70 10.77 0.06
CA LEU A 80 8.88 9.56 0.15
C LEU A 80 7.57 9.85 0.87
N THR A 81 6.47 9.67 0.17
CA THR A 81 5.17 10.17 0.63
C THR A 81 4.09 9.10 0.55
N THR A 82 3.23 9.05 1.56
CA THR A 82 2.06 8.16 1.63
C THR A 82 0.78 8.92 1.97
N THR A 83 -0.36 8.25 1.83
CA THR A 83 -1.68 8.71 2.27
C THR A 83 -2.54 7.55 2.73
N PHE A 84 -3.57 7.87 3.53
CA PHE A 84 -4.51 6.92 4.11
C PHE A 84 -5.93 7.33 3.71
N THR A 85 -6.69 6.42 3.11
CA THR A 85 -8.01 6.78 2.57
C THR A 85 -8.96 5.58 2.45
N ALA A 86 -10.18 5.83 1.99
CA ALA A 86 -11.22 4.83 1.74
C ALA A 86 -12.30 5.40 0.80
N SER A 87 -13.07 4.54 0.12
CA SER A 87 -14.34 4.86 -0.52
C SER A 87 -14.29 6.10 -1.43
N GLN A 88 -15.22 7.05 -1.24
CA GLN A 88 -15.27 8.29 -2.03
C GLN A 88 -13.95 9.09 -1.97
N GLY A 89 -13.26 9.03 -0.84
CA GLY A 89 -11.95 9.67 -0.70
C GLY A 89 -10.95 9.15 -1.70
N LEU A 90 -10.86 7.81 -1.82
CA LEU A 90 -10.01 7.18 -2.83
C LEU A 90 -10.43 7.56 -4.26
N LEU A 91 -11.75 7.62 -4.55
CA LEU A 91 -12.25 8.03 -5.86
C LEU A 91 -11.87 9.47 -6.21
N LEU A 92 -11.83 10.39 -5.24
CA LEU A 92 -11.38 11.76 -5.45
C LEU A 92 -9.88 11.86 -5.76
N MET A 93 -9.09 10.84 -5.43
CA MET A 93 -7.66 10.78 -5.71
C MET A 93 -7.33 10.29 -7.13
N ILE A 94 -8.28 9.65 -7.83
CA ILE A 94 -8.06 8.99 -9.13
C ILE A 94 -7.30 9.86 -10.15
N PRO A 95 -7.63 11.14 -10.37
CA PRO A 95 -6.89 11.98 -11.33
C PRO A 95 -5.39 12.09 -10.99
N ASN A 96 -5.06 12.23 -9.71
CA ASN A 96 -3.66 12.27 -9.27
C ASN A 96 -3.00 10.89 -9.31
N MET A 97 -3.75 9.81 -9.06
CA MET A 97 -3.23 8.45 -9.20
C MET A 97 -2.73 8.17 -10.62
N TYR A 98 -3.49 8.55 -11.64
CA TYR A 98 -3.03 8.45 -13.04
C TYR A 98 -1.73 9.21 -13.28
N LYS A 99 -1.57 10.40 -12.66
CA LYS A 99 -0.35 11.20 -12.78
C LYS A 99 0.83 10.53 -12.08
N ILE A 100 0.65 10.11 -10.85
CA ILE A 100 1.67 9.45 -10.04
C ILE A 100 2.16 8.18 -10.74
N ALA A 101 1.24 7.33 -11.21
CA ALA A 101 1.59 6.11 -11.93
C ALA A 101 2.26 6.39 -13.28
N GLY A 102 1.74 7.34 -14.06
CA GLY A 102 2.29 7.72 -15.36
C GLY A 102 3.68 8.34 -15.27
N GLU A 103 4.00 8.99 -14.15
CA GLU A 103 5.33 9.53 -13.87
C GLU A 103 6.25 8.54 -13.16
N GLN A 104 5.79 7.29 -12.92
CA GLN A 104 6.54 6.23 -12.25
C GLN A 104 7.09 6.64 -10.87
N LEU A 105 6.27 7.36 -10.10
CA LEU A 105 6.62 7.82 -8.77
C LEU A 105 6.28 6.75 -7.72
N PRO A 106 7.25 6.31 -6.91
CA PRO A 106 7.01 5.28 -5.90
C PRO A 106 6.25 5.85 -4.71
N CYS A 107 5.09 5.30 -4.41
CA CYS A 107 4.37 5.58 -3.17
C CYS A 107 3.43 4.45 -2.81
N VAL A 108 2.93 4.47 -1.59
CA VAL A 108 1.88 3.55 -1.13
C VAL A 108 0.70 4.37 -0.65
N PHE A 109 -0.49 4.01 -1.10
CA PHE A 109 -1.77 4.46 -0.54
C PHE A 109 -2.31 3.30 0.30
N ASP A 110 -2.38 3.48 1.61
CA ASP A 110 -2.99 2.48 2.48
C ASP A 110 -4.49 2.71 2.56
N VAL A 111 -5.25 1.67 2.24
CA VAL A 111 -6.70 1.77 2.06
C VAL A 111 -7.44 0.76 2.93
N SER A 112 -8.22 1.25 3.89
CA SER A 112 -9.23 0.42 4.56
C SER A 112 -10.47 0.40 3.68
N ALA A 113 -10.56 -0.57 2.76
CA ALA A 113 -11.53 -0.61 1.68
C ALA A 113 -12.98 -0.56 2.21
N ARG A 114 -13.79 0.33 1.64
CA ARG A 114 -15.15 0.62 2.07
C ARG A 114 -16.07 0.77 0.88
N THR A 115 -17.31 0.28 1.03
CA THR A 115 -18.40 0.47 0.05
C THR A 115 -18.48 1.92 -0.44
N VAL A 116 -18.52 2.09 -1.75
CA VAL A 116 -18.77 3.40 -2.36
C VAL A 116 -20.23 3.77 -2.15
N SER A 117 -20.45 4.95 -1.56
CA SER A 117 -21.81 5.48 -1.33
C SER A 117 -22.57 5.66 -2.64
N SER A 118 -23.79 5.15 -2.70
CA SER A 118 -24.68 5.26 -3.87
C SER A 118 -26.07 5.75 -3.44
N HIS A 119 -27.08 4.86 -3.37
CA HIS A 119 -28.41 5.21 -2.84
C HIS A 119 -28.40 5.46 -1.32
N ALA A 120 -27.42 4.94 -0.60
CA ALA A 120 -27.20 5.16 0.81
C ALA A 120 -25.71 5.05 1.15
N LEU A 121 -25.29 5.59 2.29
CA LEU A 121 -23.98 5.37 2.86
C LEU A 121 -23.95 4.00 3.54
N ASN A 122 -22.93 3.22 3.24
CA ASN A 122 -22.54 2.03 4.00
C ASN A 122 -21.06 2.14 4.34
N ILE A 123 -20.72 2.01 5.61
CA ILE A 123 -19.35 2.19 6.11
C ILE A 123 -18.56 0.89 6.21
N PHE A 124 -19.19 -0.26 5.97
CA PHE A 124 -18.51 -1.56 6.05
C PHE A 124 -17.65 -1.88 4.84
N GLY A 125 -16.77 -2.88 5.02
CA GLY A 125 -15.81 -3.35 4.03
C GLY A 125 -16.47 -3.84 2.74
N ASP A 126 -15.91 -3.40 1.64
CA ASP A 126 -16.28 -3.74 0.28
C ASP A 126 -15.17 -3.25 -0.66
N HIS A 127 -14.96 -3.92 -1.77
CA HIS A 127 -13.87 -3.58 -2.69
C HIS A 127 -14.28 -2.68 -3.85
N SER A 128 -15.48 -2.08 -3.83
CA SER A 128 -15.95 -1.21 -4.93
C SER A 128 -15.06 0.02 -5.14
N ASP A 129 -14.47 0.57 -4.07
CA ASP A 129 -13.55 1.70 -4.13
C ASP A 129 -12.22 1.34 -4.81
N VAL A 130 -11.55 0.28 -4.36
CA VAL A 130 -10.28 -0.16 -4.95
C VAL A 130 -10.48 -0.67 -6.38
N TYR A 131 -11.59 -1.33 -6.67
CA TYR A 131 -11.93 -1.73 -8.05
C TYR A 131 -12.11 -0.55 -8.99
N ALA A 132 -12.65 0.57 -8.52
CA ALA A 132 -12.73 1.80 -9.32
C ALA A 132 -11.34 2.33 -9.71
N CYS A 133 -10.31 2.03 -8.93
CA CYS A 133 -8.94 2.48 -9.15
C CYS A 133 -8.08 1.53 -10.00
N ARG A 134 -8.56 0.33 -10.35
CA ARG A 134 -7.78 -0.71 -11.05
C ARG A 134 -7.15 -0.29 -12.37
N GLN A 135 -7.64 0.79 -12.98
CA GLN A 135 -7.16 1.30 -14.28
C GLN A 135 -6.14 2.44 -14.14
N THR A 136 -5.83 2.88 -12.92
CA THR A 136 -4.97 4.04 -12.68
C THR A 136 -3.49 3.79 -12.93
N GLY A 137 -3.08 2.51 -12.96
CA GLY A 137 -1.69 2.11 -13.06
C GLY A 137 -1.03 1.82 -11.70
N PHE A 138 -1.76 1.94 -10.60
CA PHE A 138 -1.31 1.46 -9.29
C PHE A 138 -1.33 -0.07 -9.27
N ALA A 139 -0.27 -0.68 -8.74
CA ALA A 139 -0.31 -2.06 -8.33
C ALA A 139 -1.20 -2.22 -7.09
N MET A 140 -1.76 -3.41 -6.88
CA MET A 140 -2.72 -3.63 -5.82
C MET A 140 -2.29 -4.85 -4.99
N LEU A 141 -2.10 -4.65 -3.68
CA LEU A 141 -1.80 -5.70 -2.70
C LEU A 141 -2.93 -5.75 -1.68
N CYS A 142 -3.53 -6.94 -1.51
CA CYS A 142 -4.64 -7.16 -0.59
C CYS A 142 -4.22 -8.05 0.56
N GLU A 143 -4.51 -7.62 1.79
CA GLU A 143 -4.25 -8.38 2.99
C GLU A 143 -5.54 -8.89 3.64
N THR A 144 -5.46 -10.06 4.26
CA THR A 144 -6.59 -10.78 4.86
C THR A 144 -6.88 -10.30 6.28
N ASN A 145 -5.86 -10.23 7.13
CA ASN A 145 -5.98 -10.00 8.56
C ASN A 145 -4.86 -9.07 9.08
N PRO A 146 -4.92 -8.58 10.33
CA PRO A 146 -3.92 -7.67 10.89
C PRO A 146 -2.48 -8.18 10.85
N GLN A 147 -2.25 -9.51 10.93
CA GLN A 147 -0.90 -10.06 10.82
C GLN A 147 -0.38 -9.95 9.37
N GLU A 148 -1.20 -10.26 8.38
CA GLU A 148 -0.83 -10.07 6.97
C GLU A 148 -0.59 -8.60 6.65
N VAL A 149 -1.40 -7.67 7.17
CA VAL A 149 -1.16 -6.22 7.02
C VAL A 149 0.22 -5.86 7.56
N MET A 150 0.59 -6.34 8.76
CA MET A 150 1.92 -6.10 9.33
C MET A 150 3.03 -6.70 8.46
N ASP A 151 2.85 -7.91 7.96
CA ASP A 151 3.90 -8.68 7.28
C ASP A 151 4.07 -8.25 5.81
N LEU A 152 2.99 -7.89 5.10
CA LEU A 152 3.00 -7.62 3.68
C LEU A 152 3.06 -6.14 3.30
N SER A 153 2.64 -5.22 4.17
CA SER A 153 2.79 -3.78 3.88
C SER A 153 4.23 -3.38 3.54
N PRO A 154 5.31 -3.95 4.17
CA PRO A 154 6.68 -3.66 3.74
C PRO A 154 6.97 -4.08 2.30
N VAL A 155 6.29 -5.13 1.80
CA VAL A 155 6.42 -5.59 0.40
C VAL A 155 5.93 -4.49 -0.53
N ALA A 156 4.77 -3.88 -0.25
CA ALA A 156 4.24 -2.78 -1.05
C ALA A 156 5.20 -1.59 -1.12
N HIS A 157 5.76 -1.16 0.02
CA HIS A 157 6.71 -0.05 0.07
C HIS A 157 8.03 -0.34 -0.67
N CYS A 158 8.62 -1.50 -0.42
CA CYS A 158 9.88 -1.88 -1.06
C CYS A 158 9.71 -2.13 -2.56
N ALA A 159 8.61 -2.80 -2.96
CA ALA A 159 8.32 -3.05 -4.36
C ALA A 159 7.95 -1.77 -5.12
N ALA A 160 7.28 -0.81 -4.48
CA ALA A 160 7.03 0.50 -5.08
C ALA A 160 8.33 1.22 -5.44
N LEU A 161 9.30 1.21 -4.54
CA LEU A 161 10.61 1.84 -4.73
C LEU A 161 11.40 1.16 -5.87
N GLU A 162 11.60 -0.15 -5.77
CA GLU A 162 12.42 -0.88 -6.75
C GLU A 162 11.72 -1.01 -8.11
N GLY A 163 10.41 -1.26 -8.09
CA GLY A 163 9.56 -1.40 -9.28
C GLY A 163 9.10 -0.07 -9.90
N LYS A 164 9.44 1.08 -9.30
CA LYS A 164 9.04 2.42 -9.79
C LYS A 164 7.54 2.50 -10.09
N THR A 165 6.73 1.83 -9.28
CA THR A 165 5.29 1.71 -9.46
C THR A 165 4.59 1.99 -8.15
N PRO A 166 3.59 2.90 -8.11
CA PRO A 166 2.83 3.13 -6.88
C PRO A 166 1.92 1.94 -6.55
N PHE A 167 1.63 1.75 -5.25
CA PHE A 167 0.78 0.69 -4.75
C PHE A 167 -0.47 1.22 -4.05
N LEU A 168 -1.58 0.51 -4.24
CA LEU A 168 -2.67 0.44 -3.30
C LEU A 168 -2.42 -0.78 -2.41
N ASN A 169 -2.12 -0.53 -1.14
CA ASN A 169 -2.02 -1.52 -0.10
C ASN A 169 -3.36 -1.52 0.65
N PHE A 170 -4.17 -2.56 0.56
CA PHE A 170 -5.53 -2.49 1.04
C PHE A 170 -5.99 -3.74 1.77
N PHE A 171 -6.89 -3.53 2.70
CA PHE A 171 -7.54 -4.55 3.52
C PHE A 171 -8.97 -4.13 3.82
N ASP A 172 -9.81 -5.07 4.27
CA ASP A 172 -11.21 -4.82 4.49
C ASP A 172 -11.48 -3.84 5.64
N GLY A 173 -12.23 -2.78 5.33
CA GLY A 173 -12.69 -1.82 6.32
C GLY A 173 -13.60 -2.46 7.37
N PHE A 174 -13.43 -2.09 8.63
CA PHE A 174 -14.03 -2.64 9.84
C PHE A 174 -13.70 -4.09 10.15
N ARG A 175 -13.60 -4.97 9.17
CA ARG A 175 -13.17 -6.36 9.40
C ARG A 175 -11.71 -6.37 9.80
N THR A 176 -10.80 -6.26 8.85
CA THR A 176 -9.36 -6.24 9.13
C THR A 176 -8.93 -4.95 9.81
N SER A 177 -9.45 -3.80 9.37
CA SER A 177 -9.00 -2.49 9.83
C SER A 177 -9.22 -2.22 11.33
N HIS A 178 -10.25 -2.82 11.95
CA HIS A 178 -10.60 -2.64 13.35
C HIS A 178 -10.63 -3.96 14.14
N GLU A 179 -10.27 -5.06 13.54
CA GLU A 179 -10.14 -6.34 14.21
C GLU A 179 -8.87 -6.35 15.05
N ILE A 180 -9.01 -6.50 16.37
CA ILE A 180 -7.86 -6.56 17.27
C ILE A 180 -7.36 -7.99 17.36
N GLN A 181 -6.14 -8.21 16.90
CA GLN A 181 -5.41 -9.47 17.02
C GLN A 181 -4.12 -9.28 17.80
N LYS A 182 -3.61 -10.36 18.37
CA LYS A 182 -2.26 -10.37 18.97
C LYS A 182 -1.27 -10.82 17.91
N ILE A 183 -0.61 -9.85 17.28
CA ILE A 183 0.27 -10.04 16.13
C ILE A 183 1.74 -9.81 16.48
N GLU A 184 2.64 -10.32 15.65
CA GLU A 184 4.07 -10.07 15.71
C GLU A 184 4.40 -8.78 14.94
N GLU A 185 5.04 -7.83 15.61
CA GLU A 185 5.37 -6.52 15.05
C GLU A 185 6.80 -6.51 14.47
N TRP A 186 6.98 -5.86 13.31
CA TRP A 186 8.31 -5.55 12.77
C TRP A 186 9.02 -4.51 13.65
N ASP A 187 10.31 -4.72 13.92
CA ASP A 187 11.14 -3.63 14.38
C ASP A 187 11.66 -2.80 13.18
N TYR A 188 12.07 -1.56 13.46
CA TYR A 188 12.49 -0.65 12.38
C TYR A 188 13.87 -0.99 11.81
N GLU A 189 14.69 -1.76 12.48
CA GLU A 189 15.97 -2.24 11.95
C GLU A 189 15.73 -3.31 10.88
N ASP A 190 14.76 -4.22 11.09
CA ASP A 190 14.36 -5.20 10.08
C ASP A 190 13.74 -4.55 8.86
N LEU A 191 12.87 -3.55 9.06
CA LEU A 191 12.27 -2.78 7.95
C LEU A 191 13.33 -2.02 7.15
N LYS A 192 14.32 -1.46 7.84
CA LYS A 192 15.45 -0.77 7.21
C LYS A 192 16.33 -1.73 6.40
N ASP A 193 16.58 -2.93 6.91
CA ASP A 193 17.36 -3.98 6.21
C ASP A 193 16.66 -4.46 4.94
N MET A 194 15.33 -4.48 4.92
CA MET A 194 14.54 -4.83 3.72
C MET A 194 14.50 -3.71 2.69
N CYS A 195 14.69 -2.45 3.10
CA CYS A 195 14.53 -1.28 2.24
C CYS A 195 15.57 -1.26 1.11
N PRO A 196 15.16 -1.10 -0.16
CA PRO A 196 16.10 -0.94 -1.28
C PRO A 196 16.71 0.47 -1.29
N MET A 197 17.72 0.71 -0.46
CA MET A 197 18.31 2.05 -0.28
C MET A 197 18.86 2.62 -1.58
N ASP A 198 19.40 1.80 -2.47
CA ASP A 198 19.87 2.24 -3.80
C ASP A 198 18.71 2.83 -4.63
N ALA A 199 17.51 2.22 -4.56
CA ALA A 199 16.32 2.73 -5.23
C ALA A 199 15.81 4.04 -4.58
N VAL A 200 15.96 4.19 -3.26
CA VAL A 200 15.67 5.46 -2.56
C VAL A 200 16.61 6.56 -3.04
N GLU A 201 17.89 6.27 -3.16
CA GLU A 201 18.88 7.24 -3.66
C GLU A 201 18.62 7.61 -5.12
N GLU A 202 18.30 6.63 -5.96
CA GLU A 202 17.91 6.86 -7.36
C GLU A 202 16.67 7.75 -7.45
N PHE A 203 15.62 7.45 -6.68
CA PHE A 203 14.41 8.26 -6.62
C PHE A 203 14.70 9.73 -6.25
N ARG A 204 15.52 9.94 -5.21
CA ARG A 204 15.92 11.29 -4.80
C ARG A 204 16.78 12.02 -5.81
N ALA A 205 17.64 11.30 -6.54
CA ALA A 205 18.47 11.86 -7.61
C ALA A 205 17.63 12.38 -8.79
N HIS A 206 16.45 11.79 -9.02
CA HIS A 206 15.52 12.23 -10.07
C HIS A 206 14.53 13.34 -9.60
N ALA A 207 14.67 13.84 -8.38
CA ALA A 207 13.84 14.92 -7.88
C ALA A 207 13.96 16.19 -8.72
N LEU A 208 12.86 16.94 -8.83
CA LEU A 208 12.89 18.27 -9.47
C LEU A 208 13.85 19.19 -8.72
N ASN A 209 14.90 19.65 -9.42
CA ASN A 209 15.97 20.42 -8.84
C ASN A 209 16.39 21.55 -9.79
N PRO A 210 16.40 22.83 -9.34
CA PRO A 210 16.78 23.95 -10.20
C PRO A 210 18.24 23.89 -10.68
N ASN A 211 19.13 23.17 -10.00
CA ASN A 211 20.51 22.97 -10.44
C ASN A 211 20.65 21.92 -11.56
N HIS A 212 19.65 21.03 -11.66
CA HIS A 212 19.56 20.00 -12.70
C HIS A 212 18.12 19.97 -13.23
N PRO A 213 17.70 21.00 -14.00
CA PRO A 213 16.33 21.15 -14.43
C PRO A 213 15.89 20.02 -15.34
N SER A 214 14.72 19.46 -15.07
CA SER A 214 14.05 18.45 -15.89
C SER A 214 12.56 18.77 -15.99
N ALA A 215 11.91 18.26 -17.04
CA ALA A 215 10.47 18.31 -17.19
C ALA A 215 9.85 16.95 -16.81
N ARG A 216 8.78 16.99 -16.06
CA ARG A 216 7.98 15.82 -15.69
C ARG A 216 6.49 16.15 -15.79
N GLY A 217 5.71 15.22 -16.32
CA GLY A 217 4.26 15.39 -16.39
C GLY A 217 3.81 16.56 -17.25
N SER A 218 4.60 16.97 -18.23
CA SER A 218 4.33 18.08 -19.14
C SER A 218 3.26 17.71 -20.18
N HIS A 219 3.04 18.58 -21.17
CA HIS A 219 2.14 18.32 -22.29
C HIS A 219 2.90 17.57 -23.40
N GLU A 220 2.28 16.51 -23.92
CA GLU A 220 2.78 15.74 -25.05
C GLU A 220 1.70 15.62 -26.14
N ASN A 221 2.07 15.70 -27.40
CA ASN A 221 1.20 15.39 -28.52
C ASN A 221 1.07 13.87 -28.69
N GLY A 222 0.04 13.42 -29.42
CA GLY A 222 -0.28 12.00 -29.57
C GLY A 222 0.83 11.12 -30.13
N ASP A 223 1.73 11.67 -30.92
CA ASP A 223 2.91 10.97 -31.47
C ASP A 223 3.93 10.58 -30.39
N ILE A 224 4.22 11.48 -29.42
CA ILE A 224 5.16 11.23 -28.33
C ILE A 224 4.44 10.52 -27.17
N PHE A 225 3.21 10.91 -26.86
CA PHE A 225 2.44 10.34 -25.76
C PHE A 225 2.27 8.83 -25.87
N PHE A 226 1.94 8.34 -27.09
CA PHE A 226 1.80 6.91 -27.34
C PHE A 226 3.10 6.14 -27.06
N GLN A 227 4.23 6.66 -27.52
CA GLN A 227 5.54 6.03 -27.33
C GLN A 227 5.94 5.96 -25.86
N HIS A 228 5.69 7.01 -25.07
CA HIS A 228 5.96 7.01 -23.63
C HIS A 228 5.05 6.04 -22.89
N ARG A 229 3.76 5.95 -23.25
CA ARG A 229 2.85 4.97 -22.69
C ARG A 229 3.28 3.53 -22.97
N GLU A 230 3.76 3.26 -24.16
CA GLU A 230 4.27 1.94 -24.55
C GLU A 230 5.56 1.57 -23.79
N ALA A 231 6.44 2.54 -23.59
CA ALA A 231 7.70 2.34 -22.85
C ALA A 231 7.49 1.89 -21.41
N CYS A 232 6.35 2.22 -20.77
CA CYS A 232 6.03 1.80 -19.42
C CYS A 232 5.77 0.28 -19.29
N ASN A 233 5.47 -0.44 -20.37
CA ASN A 233 5.11 -1.86 -20.33
C ASN A 233 6.22 -2.70 -19.69
N SER A 234 7.49 -2.42 -19.97
CA SER A 234 8.61 -3.17 -19.39
C SER A 234 8.69 -3.05 -17.85
N VAL A 235 8.23 -1.95 -17.29
CA VAL A 235 8.17 -1.72 -15.84
C VAL A 235 7.09 -2.61 -15.23
N TYR A 236 5.90 -2.63 -15.81
CA TYR A 236 4.80 -3.47 -15.34
C TYR A 236 5.07 -4.97 -15.53
N ASP A 237 5.71 -5.36 -16.63
CA ASP A 237 6.09 -6.77 -16.89
C ASP A 237 7.09 -7.28 -15.86
N ALA A 238 7.99 -6.43 -15.36
CA ALA A 238 8.98 -6.80 -14.35
C ALA A 238 8.40 -6.82 -12.91
N LEU A 239 7.31 -6.11 -12.66
CA LEU A 239 6.80 -5.87 -11.32
C LEU A 239 6.42 -7.13 -10.53
N PRO A 240 5.78 -8.18 -11.11
CA PRO A 240 5.47 -9.39 -10.37
C PRO A 240 6.70 -10.04 -9.73
N ALA A 241 7.81 -10.11 -10.46
CA ALA A 241 9.06 -10.67 -9.95
C ALA A 241 9.67 -9.82 -8.82
N VAL A 242 9.50 -8.50 -8.89
CA VAL A 242 9.93 -7.60 -7.80
C VAL A 242 9.10 -7.84 -6.55
N VAL A 243 7.78 -7.99 -6.67
CA VAL A 243 6.89 -8.30 -5.53
C VAL A 243 7.25 -9.65 -4.93
N GLU A 244 7.40 -10.69 -5.73
CA GLU A 244 7.81 -12.02 -5.26
C GLU A 244 9.16 -11.99 -4.52
N LYS A 245 10.11 -11.21 -5.01
CA LYS A 245 11.41 -11.01 -4.33
C LYS A 245 11.22 -10.50 -2.90
N TYR A 246 10.35 -9.51 -2.67
CA TYR A 246 10.11 -8.96 -1.33
C TYR A 246 9.24 -9.88 -0.48
N MET A 247 8.26 -10.58 -1.05
CA MET A 247 7.53 -11.65 -0.35
C MET A 247 8.48 -12.73 0.13
N ASN A 248 9.44 -13.16 -0.69
CA ASN A 248 10.45 -14.14 -0.31
C ASN A 248 11.36 -13.63 0.81
N LYS A 249 11.76 -12.36 0.81
CA LYS A 249 12.51 -11.76 1.94
C LYS A 249 11.70 -11.80 3.25
N VAL A 250 10.41 -11.52 3.20
CA VAL A 250 9.50 -11.66 4.34
C VAL A 250 9.43 -13.11 4.79
N ASN A 251 9.20 -14.04 3.86
CA ASN A 251 9.12 -15.47 4.14
C ASN A 251 10.40 -16.01 4.82
N GLU A 252 11.57 -15.60 4.33
CA GLU A 252 12.87 -15.97 4.92
C GLU A 252 13.03 -15.47 6.34
N LYS A 253 12.59 -14.22 6.62
CA LYS A 253 12.72 -13.62 7.96
C LYS A 253 11.69 -14.20 8.96
N LEU A 254 10.49 -14.53 8.49
CA LEU A 254 9.37 -14.90 9.35
C LEU A 254 9.07 -16.40 9.37
N GLY A 255 9.56 -17.17 8.40
CA GLY A 255 9.20 -18.57 8.22
C GLY A 255 7.77 -18.76 7.67
N THR A 256 7.26 -17.78 6.94
CA THR A 256 5.95 -17.78 6.27
C THR A 256 6.06 -18.31 4.84
N ASN A 257 4.94 -18.35 4.12
CA ASN A 257 4.89 -18.78 2.72
C ASN A 257 3.96 -17.86 1.89
N TYR A 258 4.16 -16.55 1.99
CA TYR A 258 3.43 -15.60 1.17
C TYR A 258 3.85 -15.68 -0.29
N GLY A 259 2.88 -15.60 -1.20
CA GLY A 259 3.07 -15.57 -2.64
C GLY A 259 2.06 -14.62 -3.28
N LEU A 260 2.24 -14.34 -4.59
CA LEU A 260 1.27 -13.51 -5.33
C LEU A 260 -0.14 -14.08 -5.27
N PHE A 261 -0.23 -15.41 -5.25
CA PHE A 261 -1.46 -16.18 -5.02
C PHE A 261 -1.09 -17.43 -4.23
N ASN A 262 -1.90 -17.75 -3.22
CA ASN A 262 -1.75 -18.96 -2.44
C ASN A 262 -2.92 -19.89 -2.73
N TYR A 263 -2.64 -21.18 -2.88
CA TYR A 263 -3.67 -22.20 -3.03
C TYR A 263 -3.91 -22.91 -1.71
N TYR A 264 -5.18 -23.03 -1.33
CA TYR A 264 -5.62 -23.77 -0.15
C TYR A 264 -6.72 -24.77 -0.53
N GLY A 265 -6.54 -26.05 -0.22
CA GLY A 265 -7.53 -27.11 -0.48
C GLY A 265 -6.95 -28.36 -1.13
N ALA A 266 -7.83 -29.19 -1.69
CA ALA A 266 -7.46 -30.45 -2.32
C ALA A 266 -6.66 -30.21 -3.62
N PRO A 267 -5.54 -30.93 -3.85
CA PRO A 267 -4.68 -30.71 -5.03
C PRO A 267 -5.34 -31.12 -6.35
N ASP A 268 -6.43 -31.87 -6.30
CA ASP A 268 -7.21 -32.40 -7.44
C ASP A 268 -8.61 -31.76 -7.53
N ALA A 269 -8.80 -30.59 -6.94
CA ALA A 269 -10.08 -29.90 -6.95
C ALA A 269 -10.57 -29.58 -8.37
N GLU A 270 -11.82 -29.97 -8.69
CA GLU A 270 -12.47 -29.67 -9.97
C GLU A 270 -13.08 -28.25 -10.00
N ARG A 271 -13.26 -27.64 -8.84
CA ARG A 271 -13.85 -26.30 -8.67
C ARG A 271 -12.97 -25.48 -7.75
N VAL A 272 -12.60 -24.31 -8.20
CA VAL A 272 -11.74 -23.38 -7.47
C VAL A 272 -12.46 -22.05 -7.27
N ILE A 273 -12.39 -21.50 -6.06
CA ILE A 273 -12.87 -20.15 -5.74
C ILE A 273 -11.64 -19.26 -5.67
N ILE A 274 -11.70 -18.11 -6.33
CA ILE A 274 -10.69 -17.05 -6.20
C ILE A 274 -11.27 -16.00 -5.25
N ALA A 275 -10.56 -15.74 -4.16
CA ALA A 275 -10.98 -14.80 -3.14
C ALA A 275 -9.83 -13.90 -2.69
N MET A 276 -10.13 -12.73 -2.12
CA MET A 276 -9.16 -11.83 -1.51
C MET A 276 -9.82 -11.09 -0.33
N GLY A 277 -8.99 -10.60 0.60
CA GLY A 277 -9.44 -9.91 1.80
C GLY A 277 -9.87 -10.85 2.92
N SER A 278 -10.60 -10.34 3.89
CA SER A 278 -10.92 -11.01 5.15
C SER A 278 -11.74 -12.30 5.02
N VAL A 279 -12.35 -12.55 3.86
CA VAL A 279 -13.08 -13.79 3.60
C VAL A 279 -12.17 -15.03 3.58
N ASN A 280 -10.88 -14.87 3.31
CA ASN A 280 -9.94 -15.99 3.17
C ASN A 280 -9.82 -16.81 4.46
N ASP A 281 -9.69 -16.17 5.63
CA ASP A 281 -9.62 -16.87 6.91
C ASP A 281 -10.84 -17.78 7.13
N VAL A 282 -12.04 -17.27 6.80
CA VAL A 282 -13.28 -18.04 6.92
C VAL A 282 -13.37 -19.16 5.90
N VAL A 283 -12.90 -18.93 4.67
CA VAL A 283 -12.92 -19.95 3.60
C VAL A 283 -12.00 -21.10 3.94
N GLU A 284 -10.82 -20.85 4.49
CA GLU A 284 -9.89 -21.90 4.93
C GLU A 284 -10.51 -22.78 6.03
N GLU A 285 -11.12 -22.17 7.07
CA GLU A 285 -11.83 -22.92 8.10
C GLU A 285 -12.99 -23.77 7.53
N VAL A 286 -13.74 -23.24 6.56
CA VAL A 286 -14.84 -23.97 5.92
C VAL A 286 -14.31 -25.13 5.09
N ILE A 287 -13.20 -24.96 4.37
CA ILE A 287 -12.55 -26.04 3.61
C ILE A 287 -12.12 -27.16 4.55
N ASP A 288 -11.46 -26.83 5.65
CA ASP A 288 -11.04 -27.83 6.65
C ASP A 288 -12.23 -28.58 7.25
N TYR A 289 -13.27 -27.84 7.62
CA TYR A 289 -14.48 -28.43 8.17
C TYR A 289 -15.20 -29.37 7.19
N LEU A 290 -15.29 -28.98 5.90
CA LEU A 290 -15.94 -29.82 4.88
C LEU A 290 -15.07 -31.02 4.52
N THR A 291 -13.76 -30.84 4.37
CA THR A 291 -12.81 -31.93 4.10
C THR A 291 -12.83 -32.99 5.20
N ALA A 292 -12.95 -32.58 6.46
CA ALA A 292 -13.07 -33.51 7.58
C ALA A 292 -14.38 -34.33 7.58
N LYS A 293 -15.37 -33.95 6.79
CA LYS A 293 -16.66 -34.65 6.65
C LYS A 293 -16.74 -35.56 5.41
N GLY A 294 -15.83 -35.45 4.48
CA GLY A 294 -15.75 -36.22 3.22
C GLY A 294 -16.36 -35.46 2.06
#